data_7e627520910a88ef165a7cabe93bd16f
#
_entry.id   7e627520910a88ef165a7cabe93bd16f
#
_cell.length_a   1.000
_cell.length_b   1.000
_cell.length_c   1.000
_cell.angle_alpha   90.00
_cell.angle_beta   90.00
_cell.angle_gamma   90.00
#
_symmetry.space_group_name_H-M   'P 1'
#
loop_
_entity.id
_entity.type
_entity.pdbx_description
1 polymer ?
#
loop_
_entity_poly.entity_id
_entity_poly.type
_entity_poly.pdbx_seq_one_letter_code
_entity_poly.pdbx_strand_id
1 'polypeptide(L)'
;MPTTSYTLSTTTELSFEEAVERVRAELQAEGFGVLCEIDVQATLHEKLGVEEEPYLILGACNPSLAHRALSAEPELGTLLPCNVVVYRRDETTHISAIDAERMLSIVGRDDLAPIAAEVRTRLAAVVERATKTS
;
A
#
# COMPACT_ATOMS: atom_id res chain seq x y z
N MET A 1 2.18 -17.67 6.18
CA MET A 1 2.12 -16.32 5.63
C MET A 1 3.45 -15.60 5.79
N PRO A 2 4.03 -15.11 4.71
CA PRO A 2 5.29 -14.38 4.84
C PRO A 2 5.07 -13.08 5.60
N THR A 3 5.91 -12.84 6.59
CA THR A 3 5.90 -11.61 7.35
C THR A 3 7.21 -10.91 7.10
N THR A 4 7.14 -9.66 6.71
CA THR A 4 8.34 -8.86 6.50
C THR A 4 8.41 -7.77 7.56
N SER A 5 9.61 -7.21 7.74
CA SER A 5 9.79 -6.13 8.71
C SER A 5 9.35 -4.78 8.19
N TYR A 6 8.97 -4.68 6.91
CA TYR A 6 8.65 -3.41 6.27
C TYR A 6 7.25 -3.34 5.70
N THR A 7 6.43 -4.37 5.88
CA THR A 7 5.06 -4.38 5.36
C THR A 7 4.05 -4.73 6.46
N LEU A 8 2.82 -4.26 6.21
CA LEU A 8 1.65 -4.64 6.98
C LEU A 8 0.86 -5.56 6.06
N SER A 9 0.89 -6.86 6.32
CA SER A 9 0.42 -7.87 5.38
C SER A 9 -0.68 -8.75 5.95
N THR A 10 -1.57 -9.21 5.07
CA THR A 10 -2.61 -10.17 5.43
C THR A 10 -2.99 -10.98 4.19
N THR A 11 -3.77 -12.04 4.43
CA THR A 11 -4.38 -12.82 3.36
C THR A 11 -5.89 -12.79 3.53
N THR A 12 -6.63 -13.08 2.45
CA THR A 12 -8.08 -13.08 2.47
C THR A 12 -8.62 -14.16 1.55
N GLU A 13 -9.85 -14.61 1.86
CA GLU A 13 -10.59 -15.54 1.01
C GLU A 13 -11.27 -14.84 -0.17
N LEU A 14 -11.25 -13.50 -0.21
CA LEU A 14 -11.85 -12.77 -1.30
C LEU A 14 -11.12 -13.04 -2.61
N SER A 15 -11.84 -12.91 -3.73
CA SER A 15 -11.19 -12.94 -5.03
C SER A 15 -10.26 -11.74 -5.17
N PHE A 16 -9.36 -11.79 -6.15
CA PHE A 16 -8.47 -10.66 -6.42
C PHE A 16 -9.28 -9.39 -6.67
N GLU A 17 -10.29 -9.47 -7.52
CA GLU A 17 -11.12 -8.31 -7.87
C GLU A 17 -11.86 -7.73 -6.67
N GLU A 18 -12.43 -8.60 -5.83
CA GLU A 18 -13.12 -8.14 -4.63
C GLU A 18 -12.15 -7.51 -3.65
N ALA A 19 -10.96 -8.08 -3.49
CA ALA A 19 -9.94 -7.53 -2.61
C ALA A 19 -9.50 -6.14 -3.06
N VAL A 20 -9.31 -5.94 -4.38
CA VAL A 20 -8.96 -4.64 -4.93
C VAL A 20 -10.04 -3.60 -4.60
N GLU A 21 -11.31 -3.95 -4.81
CA GLU A 21 -12.42 -3.04 -4.50
C GLU A 21 -12.47 -2.69 -3.03
N ARG A 22 -12.27 -3.69 -2.16
CA ARG A 22 -12.27 -3.44 -0.71
C ARG A 22 -11.12 -2.54 -0.29
N VAL A 23 -9.94 -2.77 -0.84
CA VAL A 23 -8.78 -1.92 -0.54
C VAL A 23 -9.04 -0.48 -0.96
N ARG A 24 -9.59 -0.27 -2.16
CA ARG A 24 -9.92 1.09 -2.62
C ARG A 24 -10.90 1.78 -1.68
N ALA A 25 -11.96 1.07 -1.27
CA ALA A 25 -12.97 1.63 -0.39
C ALA A 25 -12.39 1.98 0.98
N GLU A 26 -11.57 1.11 1.54
CA GLU A 26 -10.98 1.35 2.86
C GLU A 26 -9.93 2.45 2.83
N LEU A 27 -9.17 2.55 1.73
CA LEU A 27 -8.23 3.65 1.55
C LEU A 27 -8.98 4.99 1.57
N GLN A 28 -10.08 5.08 0.82
CA GLN A 28 -10.88 6.30 0.79
C GLN A 28 -11.44 6.63 2.17
N ALA A 29 -11.90 5.62 2.91
CA ALA A 29 -12.44 5.81 4.26
C ALA A 29 -11.38 6.37 5.22
N GLU A 30 -10.10 6.06 4.99
CA GLU A 30 -9.01 6.55 5.83
C GLU A 30 -8.35 7.82 5.29
N GLY A 31 -8.96 8.44 4.29
CA GLY A 31 -8.48 9.71 3.78
C GLY A 31 -7.39 9.61 2.71
N PHE A 32 -7.19 8.43 2.14
CA PHE A 32 -6.21 8.25 1.07
C PHE A 32 -6.87 8.33 -0.30
N GLY A 33 -6.19 9.02 -1.22
CA GLY A 33 -6.53 8.95 -2.63
C GLY A 33 -5.58 8.00 -3.34
N VAL A 34 -6.07 7.28 -4.32
CA VAL A 34 -5.23 6.44 -5.17
C VAL A 34 -4.76 7.30 -6.34
N LEU A 35 -3.46 7.63 -6.33
CA LEU A 35 -2.88 8.52 -7.35
C LEU A 35 -2.48 7.78 -8.62
N CYS A 36 -2.11 6.52 -8.49
CA CYS A 36 -1.68 5.73 -9.62
C CYS A 36 -1.90 4.26 -9.33
N GLU A 37 -2.00 3.48 -10.40
CA GLU A 37 -2.05 2.02 -10.31
C GLU A 37 -1.11 1.44 -11.33
N ILE A 38 -0.44 0.37 -10.95
CA ILE A 38 0.45 -0.36 -11.83
C ILE A 38 -0.01 -1.81 -11.85
N ASP A 39 -0.49 -2.23 -13.02
CA ASP A 39 -0.88 -3.63 -13.23
C ASP A 39 0.39 -4.38 -13.64
N VAL A 40 1.01 -5.03 -12.66
CA VAL A 40 2.28 -5.72 -12.87
C VAL A 40 2.11 -6.92 -13.82
N GLN A 41 0.99 -7.65 -13.67
CA GLN A 41 0.69 -8.78 -14.55
C GLN A 41 0.67 -8.34 -16.02
N ALA A 42 -0.08 -7.28 -16.32
CA ALA A 42 -0.20 -6.79 -17.69
C ALA A 42 1.13 -6.22 -18.20
N THR A 43 1.83 -5.49 -17.34
CA THR A 43 3.11 -4.87 -17.71
C THR A 43 4.16 -5.92 -18.07
N LEU A 44 4.28 -6.96 -17.24
CA LEU A 44 5.26 -8.00 -17.48
C LEU A 44 4.91 -8.84 -18.72
N HIS A 45 3.61 -9.06 -18.94
CA HIS A 45 3.18 -9.75 -20.16
C HIS A 45 3.54 -8.93 -21.39
N GLU A 46 3.27 -7.63 -21.37
CA GLU A 46 3.57 -6.75 -22.50
C GLU A 46 5.07 -6.62 -22.77
N LYS A 47 5.86 -6.44 -21.70
CA LYS A 47 7.29 -6.15 -21.86
C LYS A 47 8.13 -7.40 -22.07
N LEU A 48 7.78 -8.51 -21.46
CA LEU A 48 8.60 -9.71 -21.46
C LEU A 48 7.91 -10.95 -22.02
N GLY A 49 6.60 -10.87 -22.29
CA GLY A 49 5.83 -12.01 -22.75
C GLY A 49 5.64 -13.12 -21.72
N VAL A 50 5.90 -12.83 -20.43
CA VAL A 50 5.73 -13.84 -19.38
C VAL A 50 4.32 -13.84 -18.85
N GLU A 51 3.88 -15.01 -18.36
CA GLU A 51 2.58 -15.16 -17.72
C GLU A 51 2.77 -15.12 -16.21
N GLU A 52 2.10 -14.17 -15.54
CA GLU A 52 2.17 -14.02 -14.10
C GLU A 52 0.77 -14.02 -13.52
N GLU A 53 0.65 -14.31 -12.23
CA GLU A 53 -0.62 -14.17 -11.53
C GLU A 53 -0.95 -12.69 -11.32
N PRO A 54 -2.21 -12.35 -11.07
CA PRO A 54 -2.61 -10.95 -10.84
C PRO A 54 -1.79 -10.29 -9.76
N TYR A 55 -1.33 -9.07 -10.05
CA TYR A 55 -0.56 -8.26 -9.12
C TYR A 55 -0.79 -6.79 -9.43
N LEU A 56 -1.35 -6.06 -8.46
CA LEU A 56 -1.68 -4.64 -8.64
C LEU A 56 -1.01 -3.81 -7.55
N ILE A 57 -0.34 -2.74 -7.95
CA ILE A 57 0.24 -1.77 -7.02
C ILE A 57 -0.63 -0.53 -7.06
N LEU A 58 -1.12 -0.10 -5.89
CA LEU A 58 -1.89 1.13 -5.74
C LEU A 58 -1.03 2.15 -4.99
N GLY A 59 -0.73 3.26 -5.64
CA GLY A 59 0.01 4.35 -5.01
C GLY A 59 -0.96 5.25 -4.26
N ALA A 60 -0.95 5.18 -2.94
CA ALA A 60 -1.91 5.87 -2.10
C ALA A 60 -1.28 7.10 -1.45
N CYS A 61 -2.05 8.18 -1.35
CA CYS A 61 -1.59 9.42 -0.73
C CYS A 61 -2.69 10.00 0.15
N ASN A 62 -2.31 10.36 1.39
CA ASN A 62 -3.16 11.18 2.23
C ASN A 62 -2.64 12.61 2.06
N PRO A 63 -3.36 13.49 1.35
CA PRO A 63 -2.81 14.79 0.97
C PRO A 63 -2.37 15.65 2.14
N SER A 64 -3.12 15.64 3.23
CA SER A 64 -2.80 16.43 4.41
C SER A 64 -1.49 15.98 5.05
N LEU A 65 -1.33 14.67 5.24
CA LEU A 65 -0.11 14.12 5.83
C LEU A 65 1.08 14.24 4.89
N ALA A 66 0.86 14.03 3.59
CA ALA A 66 1.91 14.18 2.59
C ALA A 66 2.41 15.61 2.52
N HIS A 67 1.50 16.58 2.58
CA HIS A 67 1.88 18.00 2.55
C HIS A 67 2.76 18.36 3.75
N ARG A 68 2.39 17.88 4.94
CA ARG A 68 3.20 18.13 6.14
C ARG A 68 4.58 17.51 6.02
N ALA A 69 4.65 16.28 5.53
CA ALA A 69 5.92 15.56 5.40
C ALA A 69 6.83 16.23 4.35
N LEU A 70 6.29 16.55 3.18
CA LEU A 70 7.06 17.15 2.10
C LEU A 70 7.50 18.58 2.43
N SER A 71 6.71 19.29 3.24
CA SER A 71 7.10 20.64 3.69
C SER A 71 8.31 20.56 4.62
N ALA A 72 8.40 19.50 5.42
CA ALA A 72 9.55 19.29 6.31
C ALA A 72 10.76 18.76 5.56
N GLU A 73 10.54 17.88 4.58
CA GLU A 73 11.62 17.22 3.85
C GLU A 73 11.22 17.00 2.39
N PRO A 74 11.62 17.89 1.47
CA PRO A 74 11.24 17.78 0.04
C PRO A 74 11.73 16.51 -0.65
N GLU A 75 12.83 15.90 -0.17
CA GLU A 75 13.38 14.69 -0.80
C GLU A 75 12.53 13.46 -0.53
N LEU A 76 11.52 13.56 0.35
CA LEU A 76 10.61 12.45 0.62
C LEU A 76 9.85 12.00 -0.60
N GLY A 77 9.75 12.83 -1.63
CA GLY A 77 9.11 12.43 -2.88
C GLY A 77 9.72 11.17 -3.48
N THR A 78 10.99 10.89 -3.17
CA THR A 78 11.65 9.67 -3.65
C THR A 78 11.11 8.41 -2.98
N LEU A 79 10.44 8.54 -1.83
CA LEU A 79 9.88 7.42 -1.08
C LEU A 79 8.36 7.36 -1.18
N LEU A 80 7.73 8.31 -1.85
CA LEU A 80 6.28 8.39 -1.97
C LEU A 80 5.86 8.03 -3.40
N PRO A 81 4.61 7.61 -3.63
CA PRO A 81 3.52 7.44 -2.67
C PRO A 81 3.67 6.19 -1.81
N CYS A 82 2.81 6.06 -0.79
CA CYS A 82 2.75 4.84 0.00
C CYS A 82 2.05 3.77 -0.82
N ASN A 83 2.73 2.68 -1.09
CA ASN A 83 2.19 1.62 -1.93
C ASN A 83 1.39 0.60 -1.14
N VAL A 84 0.24 0.22 -1.68
CA VAL A 84 -0.55 -0.91 -1.21
C VAL A 84 -0.65 -1.88 -2.38
N VAL A 85 -0.35 -3.14 -2.13
CA VAL A 85 -0.39 -4.15 -3.19
C VAL A 85 -1.46 -5.19 -2.90
N VAL A 86 -2.09 -5.67 -3.98
CA VAL A 86 -3.01 -6.80 -3.92
C VAL A 86 -2.52 -7.78 -4.97
N TYR A 87 -2.32 -9.04 -4.56
CA TYR A 87 -1.83 -10.03 -5.51
C TYR A 87 -2.32 -11.43 -5.16
N ARG A 88 -2.31 -12.30 -6.19
CA ARG A 88 -2.59 -13.72 -6.04
C ARG A 88 -1.28 -14.48 -6.09
N ARG A 89 -1.15 -15.43 -5.21
CA ARG A 89 -0.04 -16.38 -5.28
C ARG A 89 -0.49 -17.69 -4.66
N ASP A 90 -0.30 -18.79 -5.40
CA ASP A 90 -0.65 -20.13 -4.93
C ASP A 90 -2.09 -20.20 -4.42
N GLU A 91 -3.01 -19.63 -5.20
CA GLU A 91 -4.46 -19.64 -4.94
C GLU A 91 -4.88 -18.81 -3.72
N THR A 92 -4.02 -17.97 -3.22
CA THR A 92 -4.30 -17.09 -2.08
C THR A 92 -4.21 -15.64 -2.50
N THR A 93 -5.17 -14.83 -2.04
CA THR A 93 -5.13 -13.38 -2.27
C THR A 93 -4.44 -12.71 -1.08
N HIS A 94 -3.42 -11.91 -1.41
CA HIS A 94 -2.61 -11.20 -0.43
C HIS A 94 -2.87 -9.70 -0.54
N ILE A 95 -2.90 -9.02 0.61
CA ILE A 95 -3.03 -7.57 0.71
C ILE A 95 -1.89 -7.10 1.60
N SER A 96 -1.08 -6.15 1.11
CA SER A 96 0.06 -5.63 1.88
C SER A 96 0.20 -4.14 1.66
N ALA A 97 0.50 -3.41 2.73
CA ALA A 97 0.83 -1.99 2.65
C ALA A 97 2.24 -1.78 3.18
N ILE A 98 2.91 -0.76 2.68
CA ILE A 98 4.21 -0.37 3.23
C ILE A 98 4.02 0.06 4.70
N ASP A 99 4.95 -0.33 5.56
CA ASP A 99 4.99 0.19 6.93
C ASP A 99 5.68 1.56 6.88
N ALA A 100 4.87 2.62 7.03
CA ALA A 100 5.37 3.99 6.89
C ALA A 100 6.43 4.34 7.94
N GLU A 101 6.34 3.76 9.13
CA GLU A 101 7.37 4.02 10.15
C GLU A 101 8.72 3.46 9.71
N ARG A 102 8.71 2.26 9.14
CA ARG A 102 9.95 1.67 8.61
C ARG A 102 10.49 2.47 7.43
N MET A 103 9.60 2.84 6.52
CA MET A 103 10.00 3.58 5.33
C MET A 103 10.62 4.93 5.70
N LEU A 104 9.96 5.68 6.59
CA LEU A 104 10.43 7.00 6.96
C LEU A 104 11.61 6.96 7.93
N SER A 105 11.89 5.80 8.56
CA SER A 105 13.07 5.67 9.41
C SER A 105 14.37 5.83 8.62
N ILE A 106 14.34 5.59 7.31
CA ILE A 106 15.49 5.77 6.43
C ILE A 106 15.97 7.22 6.45
N VAL A 107 15.02 8.15 6.59
CA VAL A 107 15.32 9.59 6.56
C VAL A 107 16.04 10.05 7.82
N GLY A 108 15.79 9.41 8.96
CA GLY A 108 16.48 9.71 10.20
C GLY A 108 16.07 11.02 10.86
N ARG A 109 14.84 11.51 10.61
CA ARG A 109 14.34 12.75 11.20
C ARG A 109 13.23 12.45 12.21
N ASP A 110 13.45 12.89 13.44
CA ASP A 110 12.49 12.66 14.53
C ASP A 110 11.19 13.42 14.32
N ASP A 111 11.23 14.55 13.63
CA ASP A 111 10.04 15.37 13.41
C ASP A 111 9.05 14.71 12.42
N LEU A 112 9.46 13.66 11.72
CA LEU A 112 8.59 12.89 10.84
C LEU A 112 7.90 11.73 11.58
N ALA A 113 8.35 11.40 12.77
CA ALA A 113 7.82 10.26 13.51
C ALA A 113 6.30 10.32 13.76
N PRO A 114 5.70 11.46 14.16
CA PRO A 114 4.26 11.51 14.34
C PRO A 114 3.48 11.30 13.05
N ILE A 115 3.99 11.81 11.93
CA ILE A 115 3.36 11.63 10.62
C ILE A 115 3.44 10.15 10.21
N ALA A 116 4.61 9.54 10.37
CA ALA A 116 4.81 8.14 10.05
C ALA A 116 3.89 7.23 10.85
N ALA A 117 3.74 7.52 12.14
CA ALA A 117 2.88 6.74 13.03
C ALA A 117 1.42 6.85 12.61
N GLU A 118 0.95 8.03 12.23
CA GLU A 118 -0.43 8.21 11.80
C GLU A 118 -0.70 7.49 10.47
N VAL A 119 0.21 7.61 9.51
CA VAL A 119 0.07 6.91 8.23
C VAL A 119 0.03 5.40 8.47
N ARG A 120 0.93 4.89 9.30
CA ARG A 120 0.98 3.47 9.60
C ARG A 120 -0.33 2.98 10.22
N THR A 121 -0.86 3.71 11.20
CA THR A 121 -2.10 3.35 11.85
C THR A 121 -3.27 3.29 10.86
N ARG A 122 -3.36 4.26 9.97
CA ARG A 122 -4.42 4.29 8.97
C ARG A 122 -4.27 3.18 7.93
N LEU A 123 -3.06 2.91 7.47
CA LEU A 123 -2.82 1.83 6.51
C LEU A 123 -3.06 0.46 7.15
N ALA A 124 -2.71 0.30 8.43
CA ALA A 124 -3.01 -0.95 9.15
C ALA A 124 -4.52 -1.20 9.21
N ALA A 125 -5.31 -0.15 9.43
CA ALA A 125 -6.76 -0.27 9.43
C ALA A 125 -7.29 -0.68 8.04
N VAL A 126 -6.72 -0.12 6.97
CA VAL A 126 -7.10 -0.47 5.60
C VAL A 126 -6.86 -1.97 5.35
N VAL A 127 -5.65 -2.44 5.67
CA VAL A 127 -5.28 -3.83 5.43
C VAL A 127 -6.18 -4.78 6.21
N GLU A 128 -6.43 -4.47 7.48
CA GLU A 128 -7.27 -5.30 8.33
C GLU A 128 -8.71 -5.36 7.84
N ARG A 129 -9.30 -4.19 7.53
CA ARG A 129 -10.70 -4.12 7.11
C ARG A 129 -10.95 -4.69 5.73
N ALA A 130 -9.96 -4.59 4.85
CA ALA A 130 -10.11 -5.08 3.48
C ALA A 130 -10.25 -6.60 3.39
N THR A 131 -9.87 -7.33 4.44
CA THR A 131 -10.01 -8.78 4.46
C THR A 131 -11.43 -9.24 4.73
N LYS A 132 -12.30 -8.34 5.20
CA LYS A 132 -13.61 -8.72 5.69
C LYS A 132 -14.66 -8.68 4.58
N THR A 133 -15.46 -9.75 4.52
CA THR A 133 -16.65 -9.75 3.70
C THR A 133 -17.72 -8.95 4.45
N SER A 134 -18.23 -7.94 3.84
CA SER A 134 -19.29 -7.14 4.47
C SER A 134 -20.64 -7.81 4.36
#